data_a3676235d5e66e067bdce03192c9d227
#
_entry.id   a3676235d5e66e067bdce03192c9d227
#
_cell.length_a   1.000
_cell.length_b   1.000
_cell.length_c   1.000
_cell.angle_alpha   90.00
_cell.angle_beta   90.00
_cell.angle_gamma   90.00
#
_symmetry.space_group_name_H-M   'P 1'
#
loop_
_entity.id
_entity.type
_entity.pdbx_description
1 polymer ?
#
loop_
_entity_poly.entity_id
_entity_poly.type
_entity_poly.pdbx_seq_one_letter_code
_entity_poly.pdbx_strand_id
1 'polypeptide(L)'
;MTPVPGEGSNLARGEPGNNRRRRRRRSRRSRSSPIFTRTSRLRRSKARNEEGGIAGSGSGPRGLGYWEVTAIGVGGMVGGGIFAVLGLSVDLARGGAPLAFLIAGLVALVTSYSYVRLSVAFPSQGGTVAFLDHAFGPGLLTGSANILLWLSYIVMLSLYAYAFGSYGASLFPPAGQQFWKHALITGSVVVISGLNVLSARLIGEAEEWIVLVKLVILGLFVAVGVWGIEAGRLAPSAWSSPLHLIAGGMIIFLAYEGFELIANTARDVRDPSRTLPRAYYTAVGFVIVLYVLVAAVTVGTLPVARIVGAKDYALAEAARPFLGETGFLLIAVAAMLSTASAINATVYGAARLSYVIAKDGELPAELERKVWGRPLEGLLLTSAATLCIANFADLSSMSTMGSAGFLVIFAAVNGANVVVAAQTRSRVGLSLLGVVLCLVALASLVWQTAEASPGQLWVLAFMAAGAFLIELAFRLTTGRTL
;
A
#
# COMPACT_ATOMS: atom_id res chain seq x y z
N MET A 1 -39.14 -25.86 -63.28
CA MET A 1 -39.86 -27.16 -63.48
C MET A 1 -40.12 -27.71 -62.07
N THR A 2 -41.31 -27.52 -61.64
CA THR A 2 -42.02 -28.23 -60.59
C THR A 2 -42.35 -29.65 -61.04
N PRO A 3 -42.79 -30.63 -60.24
CA PRO A 3 -43.78 -30.49 -59.17
C PRO A 3 -43.58 -31.39 -57.92
N VAL A 4 -44.25 -31.03 -56.87
CA VAL A 4 -44.93 -31.74 -55.77
C VAL A 4 -45.98 -32.70 -56.34
N PRO A 5 -46.72 -33.66 -55.67
CA PRO A 5 -47.10 -33.81 -54.27
C PRO A 5 -47.35 -35.22 -53.72
N GLY A 6 -47.97 -35.35 -52.51
CA GLY A 6 -48.91 -36.35 -52.06
C GLY A 6 -48.64 -36.84 -50.64
N GLU A 7 -49.27 -36.42 -49.57
CA GLU A 7 -50.63 -36.57 -49.00
C GLU A 7 -50.95 -37.99 -48.55
N GLY A 8 -51.47 -38.02 -47.31
CA GLY A 8 -52.45 -39.02 -46.82
C GLY A 8 -52.13 -39.49 -45.39
N SER A 9 -52.59 -38.94 -44.37
CA SER A 9 -53.92 -38.91 -43.68
C SER A 9 -54.25 -40.21 -42.92
N ASN A 10 -54.47 -40.04 -41.68
CA ASN A 10 -55.70 -40.21 -40.88
C ASN A 10 -55.67 -41.22 -39.72
N LEU A 11 -56.03 -40.70 -38.58
CA LEU A 11 -57.14 -41.08 -37.66
C LEU A 11 -57.05 -42.47 -37.00
N ALA A 12 -57.35 -42.75 -35.76
CA ALA A 12 -58.09 -42.11 -34.70
C ALA A 12 -58.13 -43.00 -33.46
N ARG A 13 -58.33 -42.40 -32.31
CA ARG A 13 -59.20 -42.84 -31.20
C ARG A 13 -58.91 -44.13 -30.41
N GLY A 14 -58.94 -43.98 -29.08
CA GLY A 14 -59.55 -44.92 -28.15
C GLY A 14 -58.91 -45.06 -26.80
N GLU A 15 -59.36 -44.28 -25.83
CA GLU A 15 -59.38 -44.61 -24.40
C GLU A 15 -60.38 -45.77 -24.16
N PRO A 16 -60.56 -46.28 -22.93
CA PRO A 16 -59.85 -46.26 -21.65
C PRO A 16 -59.79 -47.64 -20.95
N GLY A 17 -59.16 -47.73 -19.80
CA GLY A 17 -59.61 -48.75 -18.84
C GLY A 17 -58.61 -49.44 -17.93
N ASN A 18 -58.53 -48.91 -16.76
CA ASN A 18 -58.78 -49.61 -15.48
C ASN A 18 -57.84 -50.74 -14.96
N ASN A 19 -57.21 -50.40 -13.87
CA ASN A 19 -57.28 -51.10 -12.58
C ASN A 19 -56.39 -52.36 -12.29
N ARG A 20 -55.78 -52.27 -11.18
CA ARG A 20 -55.53 -53.22 -10.07
C ARG A 20 -54.13 -53.76 -9.84
N ARG A 21 -53.61 -53.21 -8.69
CA ARG A 21 -53.03 -53.95 -7.57
C ARG A 21 -51.90 -54.95 -7.87
N ARG A 22 -50.70 -54.68 -7.36
CA ARG A 22 -50.13 -55.54 -6.28
C ARG A 22 -48.69 -55.16 -5.86
N ARG A 23 -48.56 -55.08 -4.52
CA ARG A 23 -47.51 -55.54 -3.61
C ARG A 23 -46.18 -54.77 -3.52
N ARG A 24 -46.12 -54.05 -2.41
CA ARG A 24 -45.08 -53.94 -1.40
C ARG A 24 -43.81 -54.80 -1.63
N ARG A 25 -42.67 -54.12 -1.75
CA ARG A 25 -41.42 -54.57 -1.15
C ARG A 25 -40.77 -53.36 -0.47
N ARG A 26 -40.66 -53.45 0.88
CA ARG A 26 -39.88 -52.59 1.73
C ARG A 26 -38.41 -52.84 1.49
N SER A 27 -37.62 -51.84 1.11
CA SER A 27 -36.19 -51.79 1.35
C SER A 27 -35.89 -50.62 2.26
N ARG A 28 -35.36 -50.96 3.43
CA ARG A 28 -34.84 -50.05 4.42
C ARG A 28 -33.72 -49.24 3.77
N ARG A 29 -33.86 -47.93 3.63
CA ARG A 29 -32.74 -46.99 3.51
C ARG A 29 -32.63 -46.21 4.78
N SER A 30 -31.44 -46.30 5.36
CA SER A 30 -30.97 -45.61 6.54
C SER A 30 -31.23 -44.10 6.42
N ARG A 31 -31.88 -43.56 7.44
CA ARG A 31 -31.95 -42.12 7.69
C ARG A 31 -30.59 -41.64 8.16
N SER A 32 -29.79 -41.00 7.31
CA SER A 32 -28.73 -40.14 7.71
C SER A 32 -29.28 -38.71 7.87
N SER A 33 -29.12 -38.16 9.03
CA SER A 33 -29.70 -36.89 9.53
C SER A 33 -29.13 -35.68 8.77
N PRO A 34 -29.95 -34.69 8.40
CA PRO A 34 -29.49 -33.43 7.83
C PRO A 34 -29.29 -32.39 8.96
N ILE A 35 -28.24 -32.52 9.77
CA ILE A 35 -27.93 -31.50 10.80
C ILE A 35 -26.85 -30.51 10.32
N PHE A 36 -26.16 -30.79 9.20
CA PHE A 36 -25.00 -30.00 8.78
C PHE A 36 -25.27 -28.83 7.82
N THR A 37 -26.52 -28.61 7.38
CA THR A 37 -26.83 -27.56 6.38
C THR A 37 -27.47 -26.30 6.94
N ARG A 38 -27.85 -26.28 8.21
CA ARG A 38 -28.53 -25.10 8.81
C ARG A 38 -27.58 -24.10 9.44
N THR A 39 -26.43 -24.57 9.95
CA THR A 39 -25.41 -23.71 10.59
C THR A 39 -24.57 -22.93 9.57
N SER A 40 -24.34 -23.47 8.38
CA SER A 40 -23.59 -22.77 7.33
C SER A 40 -24.38 -21.63 6.65
N ARG A 41 -25.71 -21.74 6.58
CA ARG A 41 -26.58 -20.66 6.06
C ARG A 41 -26.77 -19.52 7.06
N LEU A 42 -26.83 -19.81 8.34
CA LEU A 42 -26.93 -18.78 9.39
C LEU A 42 -25.62 -18.03 9.59
N ARG A 43 -24.45 -18.70 9.45
CA ARG A 43 -23.16 -18.01 9.44
C ARG A 43 -22.99 -17.09 8.22
N ARG A 44 -23.43 -17.50 7.03
CA ARG A 44 -23.39 -16.64 5.82
C ARG A 44 -24.34 -15.45 5.89
N SER A 45 -25.50 -15.58 6.54
CA SER A 45 -26.43 -14.46 6.70
C SER A 45 -25.96 -13.47 7.78
N LYS A 46 -25.31 -13.95 8.85
CA LYS A 46 -24.74 -13.09 9.88
C LYS A 46 -23.50 -12.33 9.38
N ALA A 47 -22.61 -12.99 8.62
CA ALA A 47 -21.47 -12.34 7.97
C ALA A 47 -21.93 -11.24 6.99
N ARG A 48 -23.04 -11.44 6.27
CA ARG A 48 -23.58 -10.45 5.32
C ARG A 48 -24.20 -9.22 5.99
N ASN A 49 -24.67 -9.33 7.23
CA ASN A 49 -25.22 -8.21 8.00
C ASN A 49 -24.16 -7.46 8.84
N GLU A 50 -23.02 -8.09 9.13
CA GLU A 50 -21.92 -7.45 9.86
C GLU A 50 -20.94 -6.69 8.93
N GLU A 51 -20.94 -7.00 7.62
CA GLU A 51 -20.14 -6.28 6.59
C GLU A 51 -20.77 -4.92 6.20
N GLY A 52 -22.00 -4.62 6.65
CA GLY A 52 -22.74 -3.41 6.29
C GLY A 52 -22.49 -2.16 7.12
N GLY A 53 -21.54 -2.15 8.01
CA GLY A 53 -21.45 -1.10 9.03
C GLY A 53 -20.14 -0.39 9.21
N ILE A 54 -19.43 0.04 8.17
CA ILE A 54 -18.48 1.18 8.24
C ILE A 54 -18.31 1.74 6.81
N ALA A 55 -19.38 2.33 6.28
CA ALA A 55 -19.26 3.29 5.19
C ALA A 55 -19.18 4.67 5.84
N GLY A 56 -18.14 5.44 5.51
CA GLY A 56 -18.08 6.87 5.81
C GLY A 56 -19.37 7.55 5.32
N SER A 57 -20.00 8.29 6.18
CA SER A 57 -21.25 9.00 5.92
C SER A 57 -21.02 10.16 4.95
N GLY A 58 -21.52 10.01 3.74
CA GLY A 58 -21.61 11.13 2.81
C GLY A 58 -22.10 10.68 1.46
N SER A 59 -23.38 10.89 1.20
CA SER A 59 -24.10 10.66 -0.05
C SER A 59 -24.62 9.24 -0.30
N GLY A 60 -25.87 9.18 -0.78
CA GLY A 60 -26.61 7.99 -1.21
C GLY A 60 -25.93 7.15 -2.31
N PRO A 61 -26.63 6.25 -3.02
CA PRO A 61 -26.07 5.07 -3.70
C PRO A 61 -25.17 5.37 -4.93
N ARG A 62 -24.20 6.25 -4.78
CA ARG A 62 -23.22 6.61 -5.83
C ARG A 62 -21.85 6.12 -5.39
N GLY A 63 -21.36 5.00 -5.96
CA GLY A 63 -20.00 4.53 -5.76
C GLY A 63 -18.94 5.57 -6.15
N LEU A 64 -17.70 5.41 -5.66
CA LEU A 64 -16.57 6.30 -5.89
C LEU A 64 -16.31 6.53 -7.39
N GLY A 65 -16.16 7.78 -7.78
CA GLY A 65 -15.85 8.20 -9.14
C GLY A 65 -14.34 8.25 -9.40
N TYR A 66 -13.99 8.63 -10.63
CA TYR A 66 -12.61 8.70 -11.09
C TYR A 66 -11.71 9.63 -10.25
N TRP A 67 -12.19 10.84 -9.94
CA TRP A 67 -11.39 11.83 -9.20
C TRP A 67 -11.18 11.43 -7.74
N GLU A 68 -12.20 10.87 -7.10
CA GLU A 68 -12.12 10.37 -5.71
C GLU A 68 -11.10 9.23 -5.60
N VAL A 69 -11.16 8.26 -6.53
CA VAL A 69 -10.20 7.14 -6.57
C VAL A 69 -8.78 7.63 -6.89
N THR A 70 -8.64 8.59 -7.81
CA THR A 70 -7.34 9.19 -8.12
C THR A 70 -6.76 9.95 -6.92
N ALA A 71 -7.61 10.70 -6.20
CA ALA A 71 -7.20 11.43 -5.00
C ALA A 71 -6.73 10.48 -3.88
N ILE A 72 -7.37 9.32 -3.71
CA ILE A 72 -6.92 8.28 -2.77
C ILE A 72 -5.50 7.82 -3.12
N GLY A 73 -5.23 7.52 -4.39
CA GLY A 73 -3.90 7.10 -4.83
C GLY A 73 -2.84 8.18 -4.69
N VAL A 74 -3.14 9.41 -5.13
CA VAL A 74 -2.22 10.56 -5.00
C VAL A 74 -2.00 10.89 -3.51
N GLY A 75 -3.08 10.91 -2.72
CA GLY A 75 -3.02 11.20 -1.27
C GLY A 75 -2.17 10.20 -0.51
N GLY A 76 -2.29 8.90 -0.84
CA GLY A 76 -1.47 7.83 -0.29
C GLY A 76 0.01 7.99 -0.63
N MET A 77 0.34 8.12 -1.92
CA MET A 77 1.73 8.29 -2.36
C MET A 77 2.35 9.60 -1.87
N VAL A 78 1.67 10.76 -2.03
CA VAL A 78 2.16 12.05 -1.54
C VAL A 78 1.91 12.18 -0.03
N GLY A 79 2.29 11.15 0.71
CA GLY A 79 2.32 11.11 2.17
C GLY A 79 3.59 11.75 2.73
N GLY A 80 4.16 11.11 3.75
CA GLY A 80 5.44 11.53 4.33
C GLY A 80 6.67 11.18 3.50
N GLY A 81 6.56 10.25 2.54
CA GLY A 81 7.70 9.65 1.85
C GLY A 81 8.63 10.66 1.18
N ILE A 82 8.13 11.51 0.27
CA ILE A 82 8.97 12.48 -0.44
C ILE A 82 9.70 13.45 0.51
N PHE A 83 9.03 13.85 1.60
CA PHE A 83 9.63 14.72 2.59
C PHE A 83 10.72 14.01 3.38
N ALA A 84 10.54 12.73 3.70
CA ALA A 84 11.46 11.97 4.53
C ALA A 84 12.74 11.58 3.76
N VAL A 85 12.60 11.06 2.52
CA VAL A 85 13.68 10.27 1.90
C VAL A 85 14.44 10.99 0.79
N LEU A 86 14.03 12.21 0.42
CA LEU A 86 14.68 12.98 -0.65
C LEU A 86 16.20 13.14 -0.41
N GLY A 87 16.58 13.47 0.83
CA GLY A 87 17.98 13.62 1.21
C GLY A 87 18.81 12.33 1.04
N LEU A 88 18.20 11.17 1.30
CA LEU A 88 18.84 9.86 1.10
C LEU A 88 19.12 9.58 -0.39
N SER A 89 18.15 9.90 -1.26
CA SER A 89 18.34 9.76 -2.70
C SER A 89 19.46 10.65 -3.22
N VAL A 90 19.51 11.91 -2.74
CA VAL A 90 20.57 12.86 -3.15
C VAL A 90 21.93 12.43 -2.63
N ASP A 91 22.03 11.83 -1.47
CA ASP A 91 23.28 11.30 -0.93
C ASP A 91 23.91 10.25 -1.85
N LEU A 92 23.10 9.35 -2.41
CA LEU A 92 23.54 8.30 -3.33
C LEU A 92 23.63 8.78 -4.78
N ALA A 93 22.61 9.42 -5.30
CA ALA A 93 22.48 9.74 -6.72
C ALA A 93 23.08 11.11 -7.09
N ARG A 94 23.38 11.96 -6.11
CA ARG A 94 23.93 13.30 -6.32
C ARG A 94 23.03 14.14 -7.24
N GLY A 95 23.60 14.75 -8.28
CA GLY A 95 22.87 15.49 -9.34
C GLY A 95 21.86 14.65 -10.12
N GLY A 96 21.99 13.32 -10.07
CA GLY A 96 21.11 12.37 -10.73
C GLY A 96 19.86 11.98 -9.92
N ALA A 97 19.60 12.57 -8.75
CA ALA A 97 18.42 12.25 -7.94
C ALA A 97 17.10 12.31 -8.70
N PRO A 98 16.83 13.27 -9.62
CA PRO A 98 15.61 13.24 -10.44
C PRO A 98 15.47 11.96 -11.28
N LEU A 99 16.57 11.45 -11.82
CA LEU A 99 16.59 10.19 -12.56
C LEU A 99 16.36 8.99 -11.63
N ALA A 100 16.92 9.02 -10.41
CA ALA A 100 16.68 7.99 -9.40
C ALA A 100 15.18 7.91 -9.03
N PHE A 101 14.50 9.05 -8.83
CA PHE A 101 13.05 9.09 -8.64
C PHE A 101 12.27 8.58 -9.86
N LEU A 102 12.70 8.92 -11.07
CA LEU A 102 12.08 8.40 -12.30
C LEU A 102 12.20 6.86 -12.37
N ILE A 103 13.37 6.29 -12.09
CA ILE A 103 13.59 4.84 -12.11
C ILE A 103 12.68 4.15 -11.09
N ALA A 104 12.60 4.64 -9.85
CA ALA A 104 11.71 4.10 -8.83
C ALA A 104 10.24 4.19 -9.26
N GLY A 105 9.83 5.34 -9.80
CA GLY A 105 8.48 5.56 -10.32
C GLY A 105 8.12 4.63 -11.48
N LEU A 106 9.05 4.30 -12.36
CA LEU A 106 8.81 3.35 -13.46
C LEU A 106 8.58 1.92 -12.92
N VAL A 107 9.28 1.49 -11.87
CA VAL A 107 9.01 0.20 -11.20
C VAL A 107 7.59 0.19 -10.62
N ALA A 108 7.19 1.28 -9.94
CA ALA A 108 5.84 1.44 -9.41
C ALA A 108 4.78 1.46 -10.53
N LEU A 109 5.04 2.13 -11.65
CA LEU A 109 4.13 2.21 -12.79
C LEU A 109 3.90 0.83 -13.45
N VAL A 110 4.95 0.04 -13.64
CA VAL A 110 4.84 -1.33 -14.18
C VAL A 110 4.09 -2.22 -13.19
N THR A 111 4.37 -2.11 -11.90
CA THR A 111 3.68 -2.85 -10.84
C THR A 111 2.19 -2.48 -10.77
N SER A 112 1.85 -1.21 -10.98
CA SER A 112 0.45 -0.75 -10.97
C SER A 112 -0.40 -1.46 -12.05
N TYR A 113 0.21 -1.95 -13.14
CA TYR A 113 -0.49 -2.79 -14.12
C TYR A 113 -1.10 -4.05 -13.48
N SER A 114 -0.33 -4.77 -12.67
CA SER A 114 -0.82 -5.97 -11.99
C SER A 114 -1.91 -5.63 -10.97
N TYR A 115 -1.73 -4.56 -10.20
CA TYR A 115 -2.76 -4.06 -9.29
C TYR A 115 -4.07 -3.70 -9.99
N VAL A 116 -4.00 -3.01 -11.13
CA VAL A 116 -5.18 -2.68 -11.96
C VAL A 116 -5.92 -3.95 -12.35
N ARG A 117 -5.19 -4.92 -12.89
CA ARG A 117 -5.79 -6.17 -13.40
C ARG A 117 -6.44 -7.00 -12.30
N LEU A 118 -5.75 -7.13 -11.17
CA LEU A 118 -6.24 -7.85 -10.00
C LEU A 118 -7.44 -7.12 -9.36
N SER A 119 -7.38 -5.80 -9.20
CA SER A 119 -8.48 -5.00 -8.64
C SER A 119 -9.76 -5.06 -9.48
N VAL A 120 -9.63 -5.08 -10.81
CA VAL A 120 -10.79 -5.22 -11.72
C VAL A 120 -11.37 -6.63 -11.69
N ALA A 121 -10.53 -7.66 -11.65
CA ALA A 121 -10.97 -9.05 -11.69
C ALA A 121 -11.50 -9.53 -10.32
N PHE A 122 -10.87 -9.09 -9.23
CA PHE A 122 -11.16 -9.51 -7.86
C PHE A 122 -11.40 -8.29 -6.93
N PRO A 123 -12.47 -7.51 -7.14
CA PRO A 123 -12.77 -6.35 -6.30
C PRO A 123 -12.92 -6.78 -4.84
N SER A 124 -12.06 -6.28 -3.97
CA SER A 124 -12.04 -6.64 -2.56
C SER A 124 -11.68 -5.43 -1.70
N GLN A 125 -12.00 -5.48 -0.40
CA GLN A 125 -11.54 -4.51 0.58
C GLN A 125 -10.22 -4.95 1.24
N GLY A 126 -9.76 -6.18 0.95
CA GLY A 126 -8.51 -6.75 1.44
C GLY A 126 -7.30 -6.41 0.56
N GLY A 127 -7.52 -5.80 -0.63
CA GLY A 127 -6.44 -5.35 -1.51
C GLY A 127 -5.37 -6.42 -1.76
N THR A 128 -4.13 -6.09 -1.42
CA THR A 128 -2.94 -6.94 -1.62
C THR A 128 -3.10 -8.34 -1.01
N VAL A 129 -3.58 -8.45 0.25
CA VAL A 129 -3.79 -9.74 0.93
C VAL A 129 -4.73 -10.63 0.12
N ALA A 130 -5.89 -10.09 -0.28
CA ALA A 130 -6.86 -10.83 -1.06
C ALA A 130 -6.31 -11.30 -2.42
N PHE A 131 -5.40 -10.56 -3.03
CA PHE A 131 -4.76 -10.95 -4.30
C PHE A 131 -3.82 -12.12 -4.12
N LEU A 132 -3.00 -12.11 -3.05
CA LEU A 132 -2.08 -13.18 -2.74
C LEU A 132 -2.82 -14.46 -2.37
N ASP A 133 -3.83 -14.37 -1.51
CA ASP A 133 -4.67 -15.51 -1.10
C ASP A 133 -5.42 -16.13 -2.28
N HIS A 134 -5.93 -15.29 -3.19
CA HIS A 134 -6.63 -15.78 -4.37
C HIS A 134 -5.71 -16.52 -5.35
N ALA A 135 -4.48 -16.03 -5.53
CA ALA A 135 -3.53 -16.58 -6.50
C ALA A 135 -2.79 -17.81 -5.99
N PHE A 136 -2.36 -17.79 -4.72
CA PHE A 136 -1.50 -18.84 -4.14
C PHE A 136 -2.22 -19.73 -3.14
N GLY A 137 -3.41 -19.31 -2.69
CA GLY A 137 -4.15 -20.01 -1.64
C GLY A 137 -3.58 -19.76 -0.23
N PRO A 138 -4.27 -20.24 0.81
CA PRO A 138 -3.82 -20.13 2.19
C PRO A 138 -2.63 -21.08 2.43
N GLY A 139 -1.42 -20.56 2.52
CA GLY A 139 -0.18 -21.30 2.68
C GLY A 139 0.84 -20.54 3.52
N LEU A 140 1.91 -21.22 3.94
CA LEU A 140 2.98 -20.62 4.74
C LEU A 140 3.60 -19.40 4.05
N LEU A 141 3.83 -19.47 2.74
CA LEU A 141 4.41 -18.37 1.98
C LEU A 141 3.45 -17.17 1.86
N THR A 142 2.15 -17.44 1.68
CA THR A 142 1.13 -16.39 1.58
C THR A 142 0.97 -15.69 2.93
N GLY A 143 0.85 -16.44 4.02
CA GLY A 143 0.78 -15.87 5.36
C GLY A 143 2.04 -15.08 5.73
N SER A 144 3.23 -15.60 5.40
CA SER A 144 4.49 -14.86 5.59
C SER A 144 4.52 -13.55 4.81
N ALA A 145 4.00 -13.53 3.57
CA ALA A 145 3.91 -12.31 2.76
C ALA A 145 2.91 -11.31 3.38
N ASN A 146 1.77 -11.77 3.89
CA ASN A 146 0.78 -10.94 4.56
C ASN A 146 1.34 -10.32 5.86
N ILE A 147 2.09 -11.09 6.65
CA ILE A 147 2.79 -10.59 7.85
C ILE A 147 3.89 -9.59 7.44
N LEU A 148 4.67 -9.90 6.38
CA LEU A 148 5.69 -8.98 5.87
C LEU A 148 5.08 -7.64 5.42
N LEU A 149 3.90 -7.67 4.79
CA LEU A 149 3.16 -6.46 4.42
C LEU A 149 2.80 -5.64 5.66
N TRP A 150 2.30 -6.28 6.73
CA TRP A 150 1.98 -5.59 7.98
C TRP A 150 3.22 -4.98 8.64
N LEU A 151 4.34 -5.74 8.69
CA LEU A 151 5.63 -5.21 9.19
C LEU A 151 6.12 -4.03 8.34
N SER A 152 5.96 -4.09 7.02
CA SER A 152 6.32 -2.98 6.12
C SER A 152 5.51 -1.73 6.40
N TYR A 153 4.21 -1.84 6.72
CA TYR A 153 3.39 -0.70 7.16
C TYR A 153 3.85 -0.15 8.51
N ILE A 154 4.30 -0.98 9.46
CA ILE A 154 4.87 -0.51 10.74
C ILE A 154 6.14 0.30 10.49
N VAL A 155 7.03 -0.18 9.63
CA VAL A 155 8.26 0.54 9.25
C VAL A 155 7.93 1.86 8.56
N MET A 156 6.96 1.86 7.64
CA MET A 156 6.50 3.06 6.96
C MET A 156 5.93 4.10 7.92
N LEU A 157 5.11 3.65 8.87
CA LEU A 157 4.56 4.47 9.93
C LEU A 157 5.67 5.10 10.80
N SER A 158 6.72 4.30 11.09
CA SER A 158 7.89 4.77 11.84
C SER A 158 8.65 5.85 11.10
N LEU A 159 8.81 5.69 9.78
CA LEU A 159 9.43 6.68 8.92
C LEU A 159 8.64 8.00 8.87
N TYR A 160 7.31 7.92 8.81
CA TYR A 160 6.46 9.12 8.84
C TYR A 160 6.56 9.85 10.18
N ALA A 161 6.55 9.11 11.30
CA ALA A 161 6.72 9.68 12.62
C ALA A 161 8.12 10.33 12.79
N TYR A 162 9.16 9.67 12.29
CA TYR A 162 10.53 10.20 12.28
C TYR A 162 10.62 11.49 11.47
N ALA A 163 10.02 11.53 10.27
CA ALA A 163 9.98 12.73 9.45
C ALA A 163 9.20 13.87 10.14
N PHE A 164 8.02 13.58 10.73
CA PHE A 164 7.27 14.56 11.53
C PHE A 164 8.14 15.17 12.62
N GLY A 165 8.84 14.32 13.38
CA GLY A 165 9.74 14.79 14.45
C GLY A 165 10.92 15.58 13.94
N SER A 166 11.54 15.18 12.82
CA SER A 166 12.69 15.85 12.25
C SER A 166 12.35 17.24 11.69
N TYR A 167 11.26 17.35 10.92
CA TYR A 167 10.78 18.66 10.44
C TYR A 167 10.31 19.55 11.58
N GLY A 168 9.58 19.01 12.55
CA GLY A 168 9.19 19.78 13.73
C GLY A 168 10.37 20.25 14.56
N ALA A 169 11.36 19.38 14.80
CA ALA A 169 12.56 19.73 15.55
C ALA A 169 13.42 20.81 14.86
N SER A 170 13.41 20.84 13.51
CA SER A 170 14.14 21.87 12.74
C SER A 170 13.66 23.30 12.99
N LEU A 171 12.47 23.47 13.58
CA LEU A 171 11.90 24.77 13.97
C LEU A 171 12.40 25.25 15.34
N PHE A 172 13.13 24.43 16.09
CA PHE A 172 13.67 24.75 17.40
C PHE A 172 15.18 25.06 17.36
N PRO A 173 15.73 25.75 18.37
CA PRO A 173 17.15 26.00 18.44
C PRO A 173 17.98 24.71 18.44
N PRO A 174 19.18 24.69 17.82
CA PRO A 174 20.01 23.50 17.67
C PRO A 174 20.26 22.72 18.96
N ALA A 175 20.47 23.41 20.09
CA ALA A 175 20.74 22.78 21.37
C ALA A 175 19.60 21.90 21.92
N GLY A 176 18.36 22.08 21.44
CA GLY A 176 17.19 21.32 21.87
C GLY A 176 16.62 20.36 20.83
N GLN A 177 17.15 20.37 19.60
CA GLN A 177 16.53 19.65 18.48
C GLN A 177 16.40 18.15 18.71
N GLN A 178 17.40 17.50 19.32
CA GLN A 178 17.34 16.07 19.60
C GLN A 178 16.20 15.73 20.57
N PHE A 179 16.02 16.50 21.64
CA PHE A 179 14.89 16.31 22.55
C PHE A 179 13.55 16.51 21.84
N TRP A 180 13.39 17.61 21.11
CA TRP A 180 12.15 17.92 20.40
C TRP A 180 11.83 16.89 19.31
N LYS A 181 12.84 16.36 18.62
CA LYS A 181 12.67 15.28 17.63
C LYS A 181 11.99 14.06 18.26
N HIS A 182 12.54 13.52 19.35
CA HIS A 182 11.96 12.36 20.02
C HIS A 182 10.61 12.67 20.69
N ALA A 183 10.44 13.85 21.24
CA ALA A 183 9.17 14.28 21.82
C ALA A 183 8.06 14.37 20.77
N LEU A 184 8.37 14.92 19.59
CA LEU A 184 7.42 15.05 18.47
C LEU A 184 7.15 13.71 17.79
N ILE A 185 8.15 12.83 17.62
CA ILE A 185 7.96 11.45 17.16
C ILE A 185 6.94 10.75 18.07
N THR A 186 7.23 10.72 19.35
CA THR A 186 6.38 10.03 20.33
C THR A 186 5.00 10.67 20.43
N GLY A 187 4.95 12.00 20.51
CA GLY A 187 3.70 12.75 20.58
C GLY A 187 2.80 12.52 19.37
N SER A 188 3.34 12.52 18.15
CA SER A 188 2.56 12.32 16.93
C SER A 188 1.92 10.93 16.90
N VAL A 189 2.66 9.86 17.19
CA VAL A 189 2.13 8.50 17.21
C VAL A 189 1.08 8.34 18.31
N VAL A 190 1.36 8.80 19.54
CA VAL A 190 0.42 8.64 20.66
C VAL A 190 -0.86 9.43 20.44
N VAL A 191 -0.77 10.68 20.02
CA VAL A 191 -1.94 11.54 19.79
C VAL A 191 -2.77 11.02 18.64
N ILE A 192 -2.15 10.70 17.50
CA ILE A 192 -2.90 10.23 16.32
C ILE A 192 -3.51 8.85 16.56
N SER A 193 -2.79 7.93 17.22
CA SER A 193 -3.36 6.62 17.61
C SER A 193 -4.52 6.79 18.59
N GLY A 194 -4.40 7.70 19.57
CA GLY A 194 -5.48 8.04 20.49
C GLY A 194 -6.70 8.63 19.78
N LEU A 195 -6.51 9.52 18.83
CA LEU A 195 -7.59 10.05 18.00
C LEU A 195 -8.28 8.96 17.18
N ASN A 196 -7.53 7.99 16.65
CA ASN A 196 -8.10 6.83 15.94
C ASN A 196 -8.96 5.96 16.86
N VAL A 197 -8.63 5.87 18.16
CA VAL A 197 -9.47 5.19 19.16
C VAL A 197 -10.76 5.99 19.43
N LEU A 198 -10.69 7.32 19.48
CA LEU A 198 -11.82 8.17 19.87
C LEU A 198 -12.78 8.45 18.72
N SER A 199 -12.28 8.83 17.53
CA SER A 199 -13.13 9.22 16.40
C SER A 199 -12.44 9.12 15.05
N ALA A 200 -12.73 8.06 14.29
CA ALA A 200 -12.26 7.93 12.90
C ALA A 200 -12.96 8.91 11.92
N ARG A 201 -14.11 9.51 12.29
CA ARG A 201 -14.89 10.36 11.39
C ARG A 201 -14.32 11.76 11.23
N LEU A 202 -13.83 12.35 12.32
CA LEU A 202 -13.27 13.73 12.31
C LEU A 202 -12.02 13.85 11.42
N ILE A 203 -11.34 12.72 11.19
CA ILE A 203 -10.05 12.69 10.50
C ILE A 203 -10.26 12.58 8.99
N GLY A 204 -11.29 11.85 8.53
CA GLY A 204 -11.55 11.67 7.09
C GLY A 204 -11.89 12.98 6.36
N GLU A 205 -12.64 13.87 7.00
CA GLU A 205 -13.02 15.17 6.40
C GLU A 205 -11.83 16.14 6.29
N ALA A 206 -10.86 16.05 7.21
CA ALA A 206 -9.65 16.86 7.17
C ALA A 206 -8.63 16.36 6.11
N GLU A 207 -8.65 15.08 5.79
CA GLU A 207 -7.68 14.45 4.90
C GLU A 207 -7.70 15.03 3.48
N GLU A 208 -8.88 15.27 2.92
CA GLU A 208 -9.01 15.85 1.57
C GLU A 208 -8.38 17.25 1.48
N TRP A 209 -8.59 18.08 2.50
CA TRP A 209 -7.98 19.42 2.60
C TRP A 209 -6.47 19.34 2.79
N ILE A 210 -5.98 18.43 3.61
CA ILE A 210 -4.54 18.24 3.83
C ILE A 210 -3.87 17.81 2.52
N VAL A 211 -4.48 16.88 1.76
CA VAL A 211 -3.97 16.46 0.45
C VAL A 211 -3.91 17.64 -0.53
N LEU A 212 -4.96 18.46 -0.58
CA LEU A 212 -4.97 19.64 -1.44
C LEU A 212 -3.86 20.64 -1.04
N VAL A 213 -3.76 20.97 0.25
CA VAL A 213 -2.79 21.94 0.76
C VAL A 213 -1.36 21.49 0.48
N LYS A 214 -1.01 20.23 0.76
CA LYS A 214 0.34 19.72 0.48
C LYS A 214 0.69 19.73 -1.01
N LEU A 215 -0.26 19.42 -1.90
CA LEU A 215 -0.06 19.49 -3.34
C LEU A 215 0.13 20.91 -3.83
N VAL A 216 -0.63 21.88 -3.29
CA VAL A 216 -0.48 23.30 -3.59
C VAL A 216 0.90 23.81 -3.17
N ILE A 217 1.35 23.43 -1.96
CA ILE A 217 2.67 23.87 -1.45
C ILE A 217 3.80 23.24 -2.27
N LEU A 218 3.73 21.94 -2.59
CA LEU A 218 4.72 21.30 -3.46
C LEU A 218 4.70 21.86 -4.87
N GLY A 219 3.50 22.17 -5.42
CA GLY A 219 3.35 22.84 -6.70
C GLY A 219 3.97 24.24 -6.69
N LEU A 220 3.77 25.03 -5.62
CA LEU A 220 4.41 26.34 -5.43
C LEU A 220 5.93 26.21 -5.32
N PHE A 221 6.43 25.25 -4.56
CA PHE A 221 7.86 24.94 -4.46
C PHE A 221 8.47 24.70 -5.83
N VAL A 222 7.83 23.88 -6.67
CA VAL A 222 8.29 23.60 -8.04
C VAL A 222 8.17 24.85 -8.92
N ALA A 223 7.02 25.53 -8.90
CA ALA A 223 6.76 26.68 -9.81
C ALA A 223 7.72 27.85 -9.57
N VAL A 224 8.07 28.11 -8.31
CA VAL A 224 9.02 29.18 -7.96
C VAL A 224 10.46 28.69 -8.09
N GLY A 225 10.74 27.48 -7.59
CA GLY A 225 12.10 26.94 -7.53
C GLY A 225 12.72 26.63 -8.90
N VAL A 226 11.91 26.38 -9.94
CA VAL A 226 12.41 26.10 -11.29
C VAL A 226 13.27 27.23 -11.86
N TRP A 227 12.99 28.48 -11.48
CA TRP A 227 13.75 29.65 -11.91
C TRP A 227 15.11 29.78 -11.26
N GLY A 228 15.34 29.11 -10.13
CA GLY A 228 16.62 29.06 -9.40
C GLY A 228 17.51 27.89 -9.78
N ILE A 229 17.12 27.06 -10.75
CA ILE A 229 17.88 25.86 -11.15
C ILE A 229 19.18 26.26 -11.86
N GLU A 230 20.32 25.83 -11.30
CA GLU A 230 21.61 25.86 -11.94
C GLU A 230 21.81 24.57 -12.77
N ALA A 231 21.74 24.68 -14.11
CA ALA A 231 21.78 23.54 -15.03
C ALA A 231 23.02 22.63 -14.82
N GLY A 232 24.16 23.21 -14.41
CA GLY A 232 25.39 22.46 -14.12
C GLY A 232 25.24 21.42 -13.01
N ARG A 233 24.35 21.64 -12.03
CA ARG A 233 24.10 20.71 -10.94
C ARG A 233 23.30 19.47 -11.37
N LEU A 234 22.54 19.59 -12.45
CA LEU A 234 21.76 18.50 -13.05
C LEU A 234 22.50 17.82 -14.21
N ALA A 235 23.65 18.35 -14.63
CA ALA A 235 24.43 17.78 -15.73
C ALA A 235 24.90 16.34 -15.39
N PRO A 236 25.04 15.45 -16.39
CA PRO A 236 25.53 14.08 -16.16
C PRO A 236 26.89 14.00 -15.44
N SER A 237 27.72 15.04 -15.56
CA SER A 237 28.99 15.15 -14.83
C SER A 237 28.83 15.30 -13.31
N ALA A 238 27.65 15.74 -12.85
CA ALA A 238 27.32 15.86 -11.42
C ALA A 238 26.63 14.60 -10.86
N TRP A 239 26.37 13.60 -11.69
CA TRP A 239 25.73 12.34 -11.27
C TRP A 239 26.74 11.40 -10.64
N SER A 240 26.26 10.49 -9.80
CA SER A 240 27.03 9.34 -9.35
C SER A 240 27.05 8.22 -10.41
N SER A 241 27.67 7.08 -10.10
CA SER A 241 27.69 5.93 -11.02
C SER A 241 26.28 5.42 -11.33
N PRO A 242 26.05 4.77 -12.48
CA PRO A 242 24.73 4.22 -12.83
C PRO A 242 24.14 3.31 -11.76
N LEU A 243 24.97 2.54 -11.08
CA LEU A 243 24.54 1.63 -10.02
C LEU A 243 24.07 2.39 -8.77
N HIS A 244 24.78 3.47 -8.39
CA HIS A 244 24.34 4.35 -7.30
C HIS A 244 23.10 5.16 -7.66
N LEU A 245 22.87 5.49 -8.94
CA LEU A 245 21.61 6.10 -9.38
C LEU A 245 20.42 5.15 -9.17
N ILE A 246 20.57 3.88 -9.55
CA ILE A 246 19.54 2.86 -9.32
C ILE A 246 19.35 2.66 -7.81
N ALA A 247 20.41 2.50 -7.05
CA ALA A 247 20.34 2.33 -5.60
C ALA A 247 19.68 3.54 -4.91
N GLY A 248 19.99 4.77 -5.35
CA GLY A 248 19.35 6.00 -4.88
C GLY A 248 17.85 6.06 -5.17
N GLY A 249 17.38 5.42 -6.25
CA GLY A 249 15.98 5.21 -6.53
C GLY A 249 15.37 4.11 -5.64
N MET A 250 16.11 3.04 -5.40
CA MET A 250 15.58 1.90 -4.65
C MET A 250 15.49 2.17 -3.15
N ILE A 251 16.41 2.93 -2.56
CA ILE A 251 16.31 3.32 -1.14
C ILE A 251 15.09 4.19 -0.86
N ILE A 252 14.63 4.93 -1.86
CA ILE A 252 13.44 5.81 -1.73
C ILE A 252 12.18 5.20 -2.36
N PHE A 253 12.23 3.95 -2.80
CA PHE A 253 11.12 3.30 -3.50
C PHE A 253 9.82 3.34 -2.69
N LEU A 254 9.95 3.24 -1.37
CA LEU A 254 8.81 3.36 -0.45
C LEU A 254 8.04 4.69 -0.58
N ALA A 255 8.62 5.75 -1.16
CA ALA A 255 7.90 7.01 -1.39
C ALA A 255 6.81 6.89 -2.47
N TYR A 256 6.87 5.85 -3.31
CA TYR A 256 5.83 5.53 -4.28
C TYR A 256 4.79 4.54 -3.73
N GLU A 257 4.97 3.99 -2.53
CA GLU A 257 3.93 3.22 -1.85
C GLU A 257 2.70 4.11 -1.61
N GLY A 258 1.51 3.51 -1.60
CA GLY A 258 0.23 4.19 -1.43
C GLY A 258 -0.68 4.08 -2.65
N PHE A 259 -0.16 3.81 -3.87
CA PHE A 259 -1.03 3.53 -5.01
C PHE A 259 -1.84 2.24 -4.82
N GLU A 260 -1.34 1.27 -4.08
CA GLU A 260 -2.03 0.02 -3.77
C GLU A 260 -3.26 0.22 -2.87
N LEU A 261 -3.37 1.35 -2.16
CA LEU A 261 -4.56 1.69 -1.37
C LEU A 261 -5.81 1.82 -2.25
N ILE A 262 -5.64 2.13 -3.54
CA ILE A 262 -6.74 2.10 -4.53
C ILE A 262 -7.39 0.71 -4.55
N ALA A 263 -6.61 -0.39 -4.41
CA ALA A 263 -7.14 -1.75 -4.41
C ALA A 263 -8.15 -1.99 -3.28
N ASN A 264 -7.94 -1.36 -2.11
CA ASN A 264 -8.82 -1.50 -0.95
C ASN A 264 -10.22 -0.88 -1.17
N THR A 265 -10.35 -0.02 -2.17
CA THR A 265 -11.60 0.67 -2.52
C THR A 265 -12.32 0.04 -3.71
N ALA A 266 -11.74 -0.98 -4.35
CA ALA A 266 -12.20 -1.51 -5.64
C ALA A 266 -13.68 -1.95 -5.65
N ARG A 267 -14.23 -2.41 -4.52
CA ARG A 267 -15.65 -2.76 -4.37
C ARG A 267 -16.60 -1.57 -4.42
N ASP A 268 -16.11 -0.41 -4.00
CA ASP A 268 -16.92 0.80 -3.82
C ASP A 268 -16.82 1.72 -5.05
N VAL A 269 -16.04 1.32 -6.06
CA VAL A 269 -15.81 2.11 -7.28
C VAL A 269 -16.92 1.92 -8.29
N ARG A 270 -17.41 3.03 -8.85
CA ARG A 270 -18.36 3.04 -9.95
C ARG A 270 -17.63 2.71 -11.26
N ASP A 271 -18.16 1.72 -12.01
CA ASP A 271 -17.56 1.20 -13.25
C ASP A 271 -16.07 0.85 -13.08
N PRO A 272 -15.74 -0.18 -12.23
CA PRO A 272 -14.36 -0.50 -11.89
C PRO A 272 -13.48 -0.77 -13.12
N SER A 273 -14.06 -1.34 -14.18
CA SER A 273 -13.35 -1.71 -15.40
C SER A 273 -12.77 -0.50 -16.16
N ARG A 274 -13.38 0.69 -16.01
CA ARG A 274 -12.92 1.93 -16.63
C ARG A 274 -12.25 2.86 -15.64
N THR A 275 -12.81 2.97 -14.44
CA THR A 275 -12.35 3.91 -13.41
C THR A 275 -11.00 3.50 -12.84
N LEU A 276 -10.83 2.23 -12.41
CA LEU A 276 -9.60 1.78 -11.78
C LEU A 276 -8.37 1.95 -12.68
N PRO A 277 -8.35 1.48 -13.95
CA PRO A 277 -7.17 1.65 -14.79
C PRO A 277 -6.76 3.11 -14.96
N ARG A 278 -7.75 3.99 -15.19
CA ARG A 278 -7.49 5.42 -15.37
C ARG A 278 -6.96 6.05 -14.10
N ALA A 279 -7.57 5.77 -12.95
CA ALA A 279 -7.18 6.33 -11.67
C ALA A 279 -5.75 5.91 -11.26
N TYR A 280 -5.43 4.61 -11.38
CA TYR A 280 -4.07 4.11 -11.07
C TYR A 280 -2.99 4.80 -11.93
N TYR A 281 -3.16 4.79 -13.26
CA TYR A 281 -2.13 5.37 -14.14
C TYR A 281 -2.04 6.88 -14.01
N THR A 282 -3.14 7.56 -13.78
CA THR A 282 -3.12 9.02 -13.55
C THR A 282 -2.45 9.33 -12.20
N ALA A 283 -2.79 8.62 -11.13
CA ALA A 283 -2.20 8.85 -9.82
C ALA A 283 -0.69 8.59 -9.85
N VAL A 284 -0.25 7.43 -10.32
CA VAL A 284 1.17 7.07 -10.37
C VAL A 284 1.93 7.99 -11.31
N GLY A 285 1.40 8.27 -12.52
CA GLY A 285 2.05 9.16 -13.50
C GLY A 285 2.18 10.59 -12.97
N PHE A 286 1.14 11.13 -12.33
CA PHE A 286 1.18 12.45 -11.69
C PHE A 286 2.26 12.52 -10.60
N VAL A 287 2.34 11.51 -9.74
CA VAL A 287 3.31 11.49 -8.63
C VAL A 287 4.74 11.33 -9.16
N ILE A 288 4.96 10.53 -10.21
CA ILE A 288 6.28 10.45 -10.87
C ILE A 288 6.73 11.83 -11.33
N VAL A 289 5.88 12.55 -12.07
CA VAL A 289 6.20 13.89 -12.56
C VAL A 289 6.47 14.84 -11.41
N LEU A 290 5.60 14.85 -10.39
CA LEU A 290 5.77 15.71 -9.22
C LEU A 290 7.10 15.45 -8.50
N TYR A 291 7.44 14.19 -8.23
CA TYR A 291 8.65 13.84 -7.50
C TYR A 291 9.93 14.11 -8.28
N VAL A 292 9.92 13.85 -9.59
CA VAL A 292 11.04 14.20 -10.46
C VAL A 292 11.27 15.70 -10.47
N LEU A 293 10.20 16.51 -10.54
CA LEU A 293 10.31 17.98 -10.50
C LEU A 293 10.78 18.48 -9.15
N VAL A 294 10.26 17.95 -8.06
CA VAL A 294 10.70 18.30 -6.69
C VAL A 294 12.17 17.96 -6.50
N ALA A 295 12.61 16.78 -6.93
CA ALA A 295 14.02 16.39 -6.87
C ALA A 295 14.91 17.29 -7.75
N ALA A 296 14.43 17.64 -8.97
CA ALA A 296 15.18 18.52 -9.89
C ALA A 296 15.35 19.92 -9.31
N VAL A 297 14.30 20.49 -8.73
CA VAL A 297 14.38 21.81 -8.05
C VAL A 297 15.33 21.71 -6.86
N THR A 298 15.21 20.69 -6.03
CA THR A 298 16.05 20.53 -4.84
C THR A 298 17.54 20.48 -5.18
N VAL A 299 17.91 19.59 -6.10
CA VAL A 299 19.32 19.45 -6.51
C VAL A 299 19.80 20.63 -7.34
N GLY A 300 18.91 21.21 -8.17
CA GLY A 300 19.22 22.33 -9.03
C GLY A 300 19.47 23.63 -8.26
N THR A 301 18.82 23.81 -7.12
CA THR A 301 18.90 25.09 -6.37
C THR A 301 19.87 25.05 -5.18
N LEU A 302 20.18 23.86 -4.64
CA LEU A 302 21.02 23.75 -3.44
C LEU A 302 22.20 22.80 -3.69
N PRO A 303 23.43 23.13 -3.24
CA PRO A 303 24.58 22.23 -3.33
C PRO A 303 24.33 20.91 -2.61
N VAL A 304 24.76 19.79 -3.21
CA VAL A 304 24.59 18.42 -2.68
C VAL A 304 25.03 18.31 -1.23
N ALA A 305 26.19 18.92 -0.86
CA ALA A 305 26.70 18.90 0.52
C ALA A 305 25.70 19.50 1.55
N ARG A 306 24.99 20.56 1.15
CA ARG A 306 23.96 21.20 2.01
C ARG A 306 22.73 20.31 2.14
N ILE A 307 22.31 19.66 1.05
CA ILE A 307 21.17 18.71 1.04
C ILE A 307 21.48 17.50 1.95
N VAL A 308 22.66 16.92 1.81
CA VAL A 308 23.11 15.78 2.62
C VAL A 308 23.28 16.18 4.10
N GLY A 309 23.76 17.39 4.39
CA GLY A 309 23.83 17.89 5.76
C GLY A 309 22.47 18.07 6.43
N ALA A 310 21.43 18.38 5.64
CA ALA A 310 20.06 18.57 6.09
C ALA A 310 19.13 17.38 5.74
N LYS A 311 19.69 16.18 5.56
CA LYS A 311 18.99 15.03 4.96
C LYS A 311 17.61 14.74 5.57
N ASP A 312 17.43 14.95 6.87
CA ASP A 312 16.19 14.68 7.60
C ASP A 312 15.08 15.73 7.29
N TYR A 313 15.45 16.92 6.79
CA TYR A 313 14.56 18.02 6.38
C TYR A 313 15.04 18.72 5.11
N ALA A 314 15.65 17.95 4.22
CA ALA A 314 16.30 18.43 3.00
C ALA A 314 15.41 19.30 2.11
N LEU A 315 14.11 18.96 2.02
CA LEU A 315 13.16 19.72 1.19
C LEU A 315 12.87 21.12 1.73
N ALA A 316 12.80 21.28 3.05
CA ALA A 316 12.64 22.61 3.66
C ALA A 316 13.89 23.47 3.44
N GLU A 317 15.09 22.89 3.61
CA GLU A 317 16.35 23.59 3.34
C GLU A 317 16.46 24.01 1.87
N ALA A 318 15.98 23.17 0.94
CA ALA A 318 15.97 23.49 -0.49
C ALA A 318 15.06 24.65 -0.89
N ALA A 319 14.10 25.03 -0.06
CA ALA A 319 13.25 26.20 -0.30
C ALA A 319 13.92 27.53 0.06
N ARG A 320 14.96 27.53 0.90
CA ARG A 320 15.64 28.77 1.38
C ARG A 320 16.23 29.62 0.28
N PRO A 321 16.90 29.08 -0.78
CA PRO A 321 17.51 29.89 -1.80
C PRO A 321 16.54 30.83 -2.55
N PHE A 322 15.28 30.43 -2.71
CA PHE A 322 14.30 31.16 -3.54
C PHE A 322 13.05 31.64 -2.79
N LEU A 323 12.74 31.11 -1.60
CA LEU A 323 11.62 31.56 -0.76
C LEU A 323 12.06 32.04 0.65
N GLY A 324 13.38 32.04 0.96
CA GLY A 324 13.91 32.46 2.25
C GLY A 324 13.43 31.60 3.41
N GLU A 325 13.44 32.17 4.62
CA GLU A 325 12.97 31.49 5.85
C GLU A 325 11.47 31.19 5.80
N THR A 326 10.68 32.00 5.11
CA THR A 326 9.25 31.72 4.92
C THR A 326 9.03 30.45 4.12
N GLY A 327 9.86 30.22 3.08
CA GLY A 327 9.84 28.96 2.32
C GLY A 327 10.22 27.75 3.16
N PHE A 328 11.26 27.88 3.96
CA PHE A 328 11.65 26.83 4.89
C PHE A 328 10.48 26.48 5.84
N LEU A 329 9.88 27.46 6.49
CA LEU A 329 8.76 27.27 7.39
C LEU A 329 7.55 26.64 6.68
N LEU A 330 7.21 27.14 5.49
CA LEU A 330 6.09 26.64 4.69
C LEU A 330 6.25 25.15 4.36
N ILE A 331 7.44 24.74 3.89
CA ILE A 331 7.73 23.35 3.59
C ILE A 331 7.79 22.50 4.86
N ALA A 332 8.36 23.00 5.95
CA ALA A 332 8.39 22.27 7.22
C ALA A 332 6.96 21.99 7.75
N VAL A 333 6.09 22.99 7.71
CA VAL A 333 4.67 22.83 8.10
C VAL A 333 3.95 21.86 7.15
N ALA A 334 4.17 21.99 5.83
CA ALA A 334 3.59 21.05 4.86
C ALA A 334 4.04 19.61 5.09
N ALA A 335 5.33 19.39 5.41
CA ALA A 335 5.88 18.11 5.75
C ALA A 335 5.23 17.52 7.02
N MET A 336 5.08 18.33 8.06
CA MET A 336 4.40 17.92 9.30
C MET A 336 2.93 17.57 9.07
N LEU A 337 2.18 18.37 8.32
CA LEU A 337 0.79 18.07 7.96
C LEU A 337 0.69 16.80 7.13
N SER A 338 1.58 16.65 6.15
CA SER A 338 1.62 15.48 5.26
C SER A 338 1.95 14.20 6.02
N THR A 339 2.94 14.25 6.89
CA THR A 339 3.35 13.10 7.70
C THR A 339 2.30 12.74 8.76
N ALA A 340 1.66 13.74 9.39
CA ALA A 340 0.56 13.50 10.33
C ALA A 340 -0.64 12.81 9.65
N SER A 341 -1.02 13.25 8.46
CA SER A 341 -2.05 12.62 7.62
C SER A 341 -1.64 11.19 7.27
N ALA A 342 -0.39 10.98 6.85
CA ALA A 342 0.13 9.65 6.53
C ALA A 342 0.17 8.71 7.75
N ILE A 343 0.61 9.19 8.92
CA ILE A 343 0.56 8.44 10.19
C ILE A 343 -0.88 7.99 10.45
N ASN A 344 -1.85 8.89 10.31
CA ASN A 344 -3.25 8.59 10.55
C ASN A 344 -3.77 7.49 9.61
N ALA A 345 -3.60 7.66 8.32
CA ALA A 345 -4.05 6.71 7.31
C ALA A 345 -3.39 5.33 7.50
N THR A 346 -2.07 5.31 7.78
CA THR A 346 -1.30 4.08 7.95
C THR A 346 -1.61 3.36 9.26
N VAL A 347 -1.79 4.07 10.38
CA VAL A 347 -2.24 3.47 11.66
C VAL A 347 -3.57 2.77 11.48
N TYR A 348 -4.53 3.44 10.84
CA TYR A 348 -5.84 2.86 10.57
C TYR A 348 -5.74 1.65 9.62
N GLY A 349 -4.98 1.79 8.54
CA GLY A 349 -4.75 0.73 7.55
C GLY A 349 -4.06 -0.50 8.15
N ALA A 350 -2.98 -0.31 8.92
CA ALA A 350 -2.22 -1.38 9.53
C ALA A 350 -3.01 -2.12 10.63
N ALA A 351 -3.79 -1.39 11.44
CA ALA A 351 -4.67 -2.01 12.43
C ALA A 351 -5.79 -2.84 11.76
N ARG A 352 -6.33 -2.37 10.63
CA ARG A 352 -7.30 -3.13 9.85
C ARG A 352 -6.66 -4.33 9.17
N LEU A 353 -5.45 -4.19 8.66
CA LEU A 353 -4.70 -5.26 8.02
C LEU A 353 -4.42 -6.39 9.01
N SER A 354 -3.93 -6.09 10.22
CA SER A 354 -3.68 -7.10 11.26
C SER A 354 -4.96 -7.85 11.64
N TYR A 355 -6.12 -7.16 11.66
CA TYR A 355 -7.42 -7.79 11.87
C TYR A 355 -7.80 -8.75 10.72
N VAL A 356 -7.55 -8.37 9.46
CA VAL A 356 -7.84 -9.22 8.30
C VAL A 356 -6.95 -10.46 8.33
N ILE A 357 -5.66 -10.29 8.55
CA ILE A 357 -4.68 -11.39 8.64
C ILE A 357 -5.05 -12.35 9.80
N ALA A 358 -5.47 -11.82 10.96
CA ALA A 358 -5.94 -12.64 12.08
C ALA A 358 -7.23 -13.39 11.72
N LYS A 359 -8.19 -12.74 11.04
CA LYS A 359 -9.44 -13.36 10.59
C LYS A 359 -9.21 -14.50 9.59
N ASP A 360 -8.21 -14.37 8.74
CA ASP A 360 -7.78 -15.43 7.84
C ASP A 360 -6.97 -16.50 8.56
N GLY A 361 -6.70 -16.24 9.86
CA GLY A 361 -6.09 -17.14 10.83
C GLY A 361 -4.58 -17.25 10.69
N GLU A 362 -3.92 -16.22 10.23
CA GLU A 362 -2.47 -16.10 10.10
C GLU A 362 -1.85 -15.29 11.25
N LEU A 363 -2.68 -14.74 12.14
CA LEU A 363 -2.29 -14.07 13.38
C LEU A 363 -3.18 -14.54 14.56
N PRO A 364 -2.76 -14.32 15.81
CA PRO A 364 -3.51 -14.69 17.00
C PRO A 364 -4.96 -14.15 16.99
N ALA A 365 -5.91 -14.98 17.44
CA ALA A 365 -7.35 -14.66 17.45
C ALA A 365 -7.69 -13.43 18.33
N GLU A 366 -6.81 -13.05 19.24
CA GLU A 366 -6.92 -11.83 20.04
C GLU A 366 -6.97 -10.59 19.13
N LEU A 367 -6.23 -10.59 18.02
CA LEU A 367 -6.24 -9.50 17.04
C LEU A 367 -7.52 -9.41 16.21
N GLU A 368 -8.37 -10.46 16.23
CA GLU A 368 -9.75 -10.39 15.69
C GLU A 368 -10.71 -9.63 16.63
N ARG A 369 -10.30 -9.39 17.86
CA ARG A 369 -11.15 -8.79 18.87
C ARG A 369 -11.43 -7.32 18.54
N LYS A 370 -12.70 -6.98 18.49
CA LYS A 370 -13.13 -5.60 18.34
C LYS A 370 -13.60 -5.05 19.67
N VAL A 371 -12.90 -4.06 20.18
CA VAL A 371 -13.32 -3.27 21.34
C VAL A 371 -13.94 -1.99 20.80
N TRP A 372 -15.20 -1.69 21.19
CA TRP A 372 -16.01 -0.61 20.63
C TRP A 372 -16.11 -0.64 19.09
N GLY A 373 -16.15 -1.84 18.49
CA GLY A 373 -16.24 -2.03 17.04
C GLY A 373 -14.93 -1.82 16.26
N ARG A 374 -13.78 -1.67 16.93
CA ARG A 374 -12.47 -1.38 16.35
C ARG A 374 -11.44 -2.44 16.74
N PRO A 375 -10.45 -2.74 15.88
CA PRO A 375 -9.35 -3.65 16.17
C PRO A 375 -8.31 -2.95 17.05
N LEU A 376 -8.65 -2.75 18.34
CA LEU A 376 -7.84 -1.97 19.28
C LEU A 376 -6.49 -2.63 19.56
N GLU A 377 -6.44 -3.95 19.67
CA GLU A 377 -5.22 -4.71 19.96
C GLU A 377 -4.20 -4.58 18.83
N GLY A 378 -4.65 -4.70 17.57
CA GLY A 378 -3.82 -4.47 16.40
C GLY A 378 -3.30 -3.03 16.31
N LEU A 379 -4.13 -2.05 16.67
CA LEU A 379 -3.73 -0.64 16.71
C LEU A 379 -2.65 -0.40 17.77
N LEU A 380 -2.84 -0.91 18.99
CA LEU A 380 -1.87 -0.75 20.08
C LEU A 380 -0.53 -1.42 19.77
N LEU A 381 -0.57 -2.65 19.24
CA LEU A 381 0.64 -3.38 18.85
C LEU A 381 1.40 -2.65 17.73
N THR A 382 0.67 -2.22 16.70
CA THR A 382 1.25 -1.42 15.61
C THR A 382 1.88 -0.13 16.13
N SER A 383 1.18 0.62 17.00
CA SER A 383 1.68 1.88 17.56
C SER A 383 2.90 1.68 18.46
N ALA A 384 2.90 0.63 19.29
CA ALA A 384 4.03 0.30 20.17
C ALA A 384 5.29 -0.07 19.37
N ALA A 385 5.13 -0.92 18.34
CA ALA A 385 6.22 -1.28 17.44
C ALA A 385 6.76 -0.06 16.69
N THR A 386 5.86 0.81 16.21
CA THR A 386 6.21 2.09 15.57
C THR A 386 7.03 2.99 16.48
N LEU A 387 6.59 3.18 17.73
CA LEU A 387 7.32 3.99 18.71
C LEU A 387 8.74 3.46 18.96
N CYS A 388 8.87 2.14 19.05
CA CYS A 388 10.18 1.52 19.21
C CYS A 388 11.07 1.81 17.97
N ILE A 389 10.62 1.49 16.76
CA ILE A 389 11.41 1.67 15.54
C ILE A 389 11.73 3.15 15.31
N ALA A 390 10.74 4.05 15.40
CA ALA A 390 10.92 5.47 15.10
C ALA A 390 11.87 6.20 16.05
N ASN A 391 12.02 5.73 17.30
CA ASN A 391 12.90 6.36 18.29
C ASN A 391 14.31 5.74 18.30
N PHE A 392 14.50 4.51 17.81
CA PHE A 392 15.79 3.81 17.93
C PHE A 392 16.45 3.53 16.59
N ALA A 393 15.69 3.48 15.46
CA ALA A 393 16.26 3.29 14.14
C ALA A 393 16.56 4.63 13.46
N ASP A 394 17.56 4.63 12.58
CA ASP A 394 17.86 5.78 11.72
C ASP A 394 17.01 5.78 10.44
N LEU A 395 16.93 6.94 9.79
CA LEU A 395 16.12 7.16 8.59
C LEU A 395 16.51 6.22 7.44
N SER A 396 17.82 5.97 7.26
CA SER A 396 18.33 5.11 6.19
C SER A 396 17.89 3.65 6.40
N SER A 397 17.99 3.15 7.63
CA SER A 397 17.55 1.79 7.99
C SER A 397 16.04 1.63 7.77
N MET A 398 15.23 2.58 8.23
CA MET A 398 13.76 2.53 8.01
C MET A 398 13.42 2.59 6.51
N SER A 399 14.10 3.44 5.75
CA SER A 399 13.90 3.56 4.31
C SER A 399 14.26 2.28 3.57
N THR A 400 15.39 1.67 3.92
CA THR A 400 15.84 0.39 3.35
C THR A 400 14.90 -0.75 3.68
N MET A 401 14.48 -0.88 4.95
CA MET A 401 13.52 -1.90 5.38
C MET A 401 12.17 -1.77 4.67
N GLY A 402 11.61 -0.55 4.64
CA GLY A 402 10.33 -0.28 4.00
C GLY A 402 10.38 -0.57 2.49
N SER A 403 11.39 -0.05 1.80
CA SER A 403 11.59 -0.30 0.37
C SER A 403 11.78 -1.78 0.05
N ALA A 404 12.60 -2.51 0.83
CA ALA A 404 12.79 -3.94 0.63
C ALA A 404 11.50 -4.73 0.85
N GLY A 405 10.76 -4.44 1.92
CA GLY A 405 9.49 -5.08 2.21
C GLY A 405 8.47 -4.90 1.09
N PHE A 406 8.25 -3.68 0.64
CA PHE A 406 7.31 -3.40 -0.47
C PHE A 406 7.78 -3.98 -1.81
N LEU A 407 9.09 -3.99 -2.11
CA LEU A 407 9.61 -4.63 -3.32
C LEU A 407 9.33 -6.14 -3.35
N VAL A 408 9.47 -6.84 -2.21
CA VAL A 408 9.12 -8.27 -2.08
C VAL A 408 7.62 -8.46 -2.30
N ILE A 409 6.78 -7.67 -1.63
CA ILE A 409 5.32 -7.75 -1.76
C ILE A 409 4.88 -7.46 -3.19
N PHE A 410 5.43 -6.42 -3.83
CA PHE A 410 5.09 -6.07 -5.20
C PHE A 410 5.59 -7.10 -6.21
N ALA A 411 6.73 -7.75 -5.97
CA ALA A 411 7.14 -8.92 -6.75
C ALA A 411 6.13 -10.06 -6.61
N ALA A 412 5.65 -10.34 -5.39
CA ALA A 412 4.64 -11.36 -5.13
C ALA A 412 3.30 -11.04 -5.80
N VAL A 413 2.83 -9.78 -5.77
CA VAL A 413 1.59 -9.35 -6.45
C VAL A 413 1.73 -9.42 -7.97
N ASN A 414 2.87 -9.03 -8.53
CA ASN A 414 3.15 -9.21 -9.95
C ASN A 414 3.13 -10.71 -10.32
N GLY A 415 3.73 -11.56 -9.48
CA GLY A 415 3.69 -13.03 -9.62
C GLY A 415 2.28 -13.60 -9.51
N ALA A 416 1.49 -13.10 -8.55
CA ALA A 416 0.08 -13.47 -8.41
C ALA A 416 -0.69 -13.19 -9.71
N ASN A 417 -0.49 -12.01 -10.32
CA ASN A 417 -1.15 -11.69 -11.60
C ASN A 417 -0.66 -12.55 -12.77
N VAL A 418 0.58 -13.09 -12.74
CA VAL A 418 1.04 -14.10 -13.71
C VAL A 418 0.26 -15.39 -13.53
N VAL A 419 0.12 -15.87 -12.29
CA VAL A 419 -0.60 -17.14 -11.98
C VAL A 419 -2.07 -17.08 -12.42
N VAL A 420 -2.75 -15.96 -12.14
CA VAL A 420 -4.16 -15.80 -12.48
C VAL A 420 -4.40 -15.03 -13.79
N ALA A 421 -3.41 -14.97 -14.69
CA ALA A 421 -3.45 -14.17 -15.91
C ALA A 421 -4.65 -14.47 -16.83
N ALA A 422 -5.09 -15.72 -16.90
CA ALA A 422 -6.28 -16.11 -17.65
C ALA A 422 -7.57 -15.48 -17.08
N GLN A 423 -7.68 -15.37 -15.75
CA GLN A 423 -8.85 -14.80 -15.06
C GLN A 423 -8.85 -13.27 -15.15
N THR A 424 -7.68 -12.65 -15.02
CA THR A 424 -7.50 -11.20 -15.09
C THR A 424 -7.40 -10.67 -16.51
N ARG A 425 -7.32 -11.54 -17.50
CA ARG A 425 -7.05 -11.22 -18.93
C ARG A 425 -5.79 -10.35 -19.07
N SER A 426 -4.76 -10.67 -18.30
CA SER A 426 -3.51 -9.92 -18.25
C SER A 426 -2.54 -10.36 -19.34
N ARG A 427 -1.67 -9.43 -19.74
CA ARG A 427 -0.48 -9.74 -20.53
C ARG A 427 0.60 -10.26 -19.58
N VAL A 428 0.85 -11.58 -19.60
CA VAL A 428 1.85 -12.24 -18.74
C VAL A 428 3.21 -11.54 -18.79
N GLY A 429 3.65 -11.12 -19.98
CA GLY A 429 4.95 -10.45 -20.15
C GLY A 429 5.09 -9.14 -19.35
N LEU A 430 4.00 -8.35 -19.21
CA LEU A 430 4.06 -7.12 -18.42
C LEU A 430 4.14 -7.43 -16.91
N SER A 431 3.39 -8.43 -16.44
CA SER A 431 3.47 -8.85 -15.04
C SER A 431 4.82 -9.48 -14.71
N LEU A 432 5.36 -10.30 -15.63
CA LEU A 432 6.70 -10.87 -15.49
C LEU A 432 7.79 -9.78 -15.48
N LEU A 433 7.66 -8.76 -16.33
CA LEU A 433 8.53 -7.57 -16.29
C LEU A 433 8.45 -6.91 -14.91
N GLY A 434 7.26 -6.77 -14.32
CA GLY A 434 7.08 -6.26 -12.96
C GLY A 434 7.81 -7.10 -11.92
N VAL A 435 7.72 -8.44 -11.99
CA VAL A 435 8.51 -9.33 -11.10
C VAL A 435 10.00 -9.06 -11.25
N VAL A 436 10.51 -9.08 -12.49
CA VAL A 436 11.95 -8.88 -12.75
C VAL A 436 12.43 -7.53 -12.26
N LEU A 437 11.69 -6.46 -12.53
CA LEU A 437 12.04 -5.11 -12.07
C LEU A 437 12.07 -5.00 -10.55
N CYS A 438 11.09 -5.57 -9.84
CA CYS A 438 11.08 -5.59 -8.37
C CYS A 438 12.26 -6.39 -7.80
N LEU A 439 12.62 -7.54 -8.41
CA LEU A 439 13.76 -8.34 -7.97
C LEU A 439 15.10 -7.67 -8.25
N VAL A 440 15.26 -7.03 -9.41
CA VAL A 440 16.47 -6.25 -9.75
C VAL A 440 16.59 -5.04 -8.81
N ALA A 441 15.48 -4.37 -8.53
CA ALA A 441 15.42 -3.26 -7.58
C ALA A 441 15.83 -3.71 -6.17
N LEU A 442 15.29 -4.83 -5.70
CA LEU A 442 15.66 -5.42 -4.41
C LEU A 442 17.14 -5.82 -4.37
N ALA A 443 17.65 -6.47 -5.41
CA ALA A 443 19.05 -6.86 -5.51
C ALA A 443 20.00 -5.63 -5.46
N SER A 444 19.63 -4.54 -6.16
CA SER A 444 20.39 -3.28 -6.12
C SER A 444 20.37 -2.65 -4.72
N LEU A 445 19.23 -2.68 -4.04
CA LEU A 445 19.10 -2.17 -2.67
C LEU A 445 19.95 -2.99 -1.69
N VAL A 446 19.86 -4.32 -1.75
CA VAL A 446 20.64 -5.23 -0.90
C VAL A 446 22.14 -5.06 -1.15
N TRP A 447 22.56 -4.96 -2.42
CA TRP A 447 23.95 -4.71 -2.77
C TRP A 447 24.46 -3.40 -2.18
N GLN A 448 23.72 -2.30 -2.37
CA GLN A 448 24.08 -0.98 -1.81
C GLN A 448 24.18 -1.02 -0.28
N THR A 449 23.22 -1.71 0.36
CA THR A 449 23.22 -1.87 1.83
C THR A 449 24.44 -2.67 2.29
N ALA A 450 24.83 -3.72 1.55
CA ALA A 450 26.00 -4.54 1.84
C ALA A 450 27.30 -3.73 1.75
N GLU A 451 27.39 -2.81 0.79
CA GLU A 451 28.58 -1.98 0.57
C GLU A 451 28.67 -0.83 1.58
N ALA A 452 27.57 -0.12 1.80
CA ALA A 452 27.55 1.10 2.62
C ALA A 452 27.38 0.82 4.12
N SER A 453 26.59 -0.19 4.49
CA SER A 453 26.19 -0.45 5.88
C SER A 453 25.87 -1.94 6.08
N PRO A 454 26.87 -2.84 6.09
CA PRO A 454 26.65 -4.29 6.15
C PRO A 454 25.81 -4.74 7.38
N GLY A 455 25.88 -4.00 8.48
CA GLY A 455 25.05 -4.25 9.66
C GLY A 455 23.54 -4.14 9.41
N GLN A 456 23.11 -3.33 8.45
CA GLN A 456 21.69 -3.20 8.10
C GLN A 456 21.14 -4.42 7.34
N LEU A 457 21.99 -5.27 6.76
CA LEU A 457 21.56 -6.53 6.14
C LEU A 457 20.90 -7.46 7.15
N TRP A 458 21.41 -7.49 8.39
CA TRP A 458 20.79 -8.28 9.46
C TRP A 458 19.37 -7.81 9.77
N VAL A 459 19.12 -6.51 9.68
CA VAL A 459 17.79 -5.94 9.92
C VAL A 459 16.81 -6.41 8.84
N LEU A 460 17.23 -6.41 7.56
CA LEU A 460 16.43 -6.98 6.47
C LEU A 460 16.18 -8.47 6.64
N ALA A 461 17.23 -9.21 7.01
CA ALA A 461 17.13 -10.65 7.27
C ALA A 461 16.20 -10.95 8.43
N PHE A 462 16.27 -10.19 9.54
CA PHE A 462 15.37 -10.33 10.68
C PHE A 462 13.92 -9.99 10.35
N MET A 463 13.68 -8.97 9.50
CA MET A 463 12.33 -8.63 9.08
C MET A 463 11.70 -9.76 8.23
N ALA A 464 12.43 -10.27 7.24
CA ALA A 464 11.97 -11.37 6.39
C ALA A 464 11.83 -12.69 7.17
N ALA A 465 12.86 -13.05 7.95
CA ALA A 465 12.83 -14.23 8.80
C ALA A 465 11.77 -14.13 9.89
N GLY A 466 11.60 -12.94 10.48
CA GLY A 466 10.56 -12.68 11.48
C GLY A 466 9.16 -12.91 10.94
N ALA A 467 8.84 -12.40 9.75
CA ALA A 467 7.58 -12.65 9.09
C ALA A 467 7.33 -14.16 8.87
N PHE A 468 8.35 -14.87 8.39
CA PHE A 468 8.28 -16.31 8.18
C PHE A 468 8.13 -17.11 9.49
N LEU A 469 8.93 -16.77 10.51
CA LEU A 469 8.92 -17.45 11.80
C LEU A 469 7.64 -17.22 12.59
N ILE A 470 7.07 -16.01 12.51
CA ILE A 470 5.77 -15.71 13.15
C ILE A 470 4.69 -16.60 12.53
N GLU A 471 4.61 -16.68 11.20
CA GLU A 471 3.63 -17.52 10.53
C GLU A 471 3.86 -19.01 10.81
N LEU A 472 5.11 -19.47 10.75
CA LEU A 472 5.46 -20.85 11.05
C LEU A 472 5.09 -21.24 12.49
N ALA A 473 5.46 -20.41 13.46
CA ALA A 473 5.13 -20.63 14.87
C ALA A 473 3.62 -20.69 15.09
N PHE A 474 2.89 -19.79 14.43
CA PHE A 474 1.44 -19.74 14.52
C PHE A 474 0.78 -21.01 13.93
N ARG A 475 1.24 -21.48 12.77
CA ARG A 475 0.74 -22.74 12.16
C ARG A 475 1.03 -23.96 13.01
N LEU A 476 2.22 -24.04 13.57
CA LEU A 476 2.60 -25.16 14.45
C LEU A 476 1.77 -25.18 15.74
N THR A 477 1.43 -24.03 16.31
CA THR A 477 0.63 -23.95 17.54
C THR A 477 -0.85 -24.17 17.31
N THR A 478 -1.38 -23.82 16.12
CA THR A 478 -2.81 -23.96 15.78
C THR A 478 -3.14 -25.26 15.03
N GLY A 479 -2.14 -26.11 14.71
CA GLY A 479 -2.33 -27.38 14.01
C GLY A 479 -2.79 -27.22 12.56
N ARG A 480 -2.51 -26.09 11.92
CA ARG A 480 -2.83 -25.86 10.49
C ARG A 480 -1.82 -26.57 9.59
N THR A 481 -2.28 -26.99 8.44
CA THR A 481 -1.41 -27.59 7.40
C THR A 481 -0.35 -26.56 6.94
N LEU A 482 0.89 -27.03 6.90
CA LEU A 482 2.05 -26.29 6.39
C LEU A 482 1.92 -26.00 4.89
#